data_a34c7be5f2338f29a98198ec811a8dbd
#
_entry.id   a34c7be5f2338f29a98198ec811a8dbd
#
_cell.length_a   1.000
_cell.length_b   1.000
_cell.length_c   1.000
_cell.angle_alpha   90.00
_cell.angle_beta   90.00
_cell.angle_gamma   90.00
#
_symmetry.space_group_name_H-M   'P 1'
#
loop_
_entity.id
_entity.type
_entity.pdbx_description
1 polymer ?
#
loop_
_entity_poly.entity_id
_entity_poly.type
_entity_poly.pdbx_seq_one_letter_code
_entity_poly.pdbx_strand_id
1 'polypeptide(L)'
;MLPDGDVEFTKAIGMDVVKDDLGFGVRSWRYSMYVEDGVIKKMFIEPEKPGDPYEVSDADTMLKYLAPNYKPPVSVSMFVKPGCPYCAAARKMLKEHNLRFEEVVLGDNATVTSLVAITGRKTTPQVYINGEHIGGSDDLKAYLDKQDQK
;
A
#
# COMPACT_ATOMS: atom_id res chain seq x y z
N MET A 1 15.99 -2.25 12.70
CA MET A 1 15.29 -2.97 13.79
C MET A 1 16.34 -3.29 14.84
N LEU A 2 16.15 -2.91 16.10
CA LEU A 2 17.08 -3.25 17.18
C LEU A 2 16.80 -4.68 17.66
N PRO A 3 17.82 -5.54 17.77
CA PRO A 3 17.65 -6.83 18.40
C PRO A 3 17.45 -6.64 19.90
N ASP A 4 16.38 -7.15 20.47
CA ASP A 4 16.02 -7.04 21.88
C ASP A 4 15.51 -8.38 22.41
N GLY A 5 16.34 -9.44 22.23
CA GLY A 5 15.99 -10.82 22.59
C GLY A 5 15.69 -10.99 24.09
N ASP A 6 16.35 -10.24 24.94
CA ASP A 6 16.19 -10.27 26.40
C ASP A 6 15.19 -9.26 26.92
N VAL A 7 14.54 -8.52 26.01
CA VAL A 7 13.50 -7.49 26.33
C VAL A 7 14.03 -6.35 27.24
N GLU A 8 15.34 -6.12 27.24
CA GLU A 8 15.95 -5.09 28.10
C GLU A 8 15.54 -3.69 27.66
N PHE A 9 15.67 -3.40 26.36
CA PHE A 9 15.26 -2.10 25.81
C PHE A 9 13.75 -1.89 25.96
N THR A 10 12.94 -2.89 25.63
CA THR A 10 11.48 -2.85 25.74
C THR A 10 11.04 -2.54 27.17
N LYS A 11 11.63 -3.18 28.17
CA LYS A 11 11.38 -2.90 29.59
C LYS A 11 11.84 -1.50 30.00
N ALA A 12 13.02 -1.09 29.53
CA ALA A 12 13.57 0.23 29.86
C ALA A 12 12.67 1.40 29.41
N ILE A 13 11.96 1.23 28.31
CA ILE A 13 11.01 2.23 27.81
C ILE A 13 9.55 1.99 28.29
N GLY A 14 9.31 0.96 29.12
CA GLY A 14 7.99 0.64 29.66
C GLY A 14 6.98 0.11 28.64
N MET A 15 7.48 -0.55 27.58
CA MET A 15 6.63 -1.08 26.50
C MET A 15 6.55 -2.61 26.52
N ASP A 16 6.88 -3.24 27.66
CA ASP A 16 6.75 -4.68 27.81
C ASP A 16 5.31 -5.11 28.11
N VAL A 17 4.95 -6.28 27.64
CA VAL A 17 3.67 -6.93 27.87
C VAL A 17 3.87 -8.42 28.08
N VAL A 18 3.14 -8.99 29.06
CA VAL A 18 3.15 -10.43 29.33
C VAL A 18 2.08 -11.09 28.46
N LYS A 19 2.49 -12.05 27.64
CA LYS A 19 1.65 -12.83 26.74
C LYS A 19 1.78 -14.34 27.02
N ASP A 20 1.82 -14.72 28.32
CA ASP A 20 2.00 -16.11 28.75
C ASP A 20 0.81 -16.99 28.39
N ASP A 21 -0.41 -16.43 28.38
CA ASP A 21 -1.64 -17.08 27.95
C ASP A 21 -1.61 -17.54 26.47
N LEU A 22 -0.80 -16.86 25.65
CA LEU A 22 -0.56 -17.21 24.26
C LEU A 22 0.75 -17.99 24.05
N GLY A 23 1.50 -18.30 25.11
CA GLY A 23 2.78 -19.01 25.05
C GLY A 23 3.94 -18.16 24.51
N PHE A 24 3.79 -16.83 24.44
CA PHE A 24 4.82 -15.95 23.89
C PHE A 24 5.76 -15.35 24.97
N GLY A 25 5.44 -15.47 26.27
CA GLY A 25 6.19 -14.85 27.34
C GLY A 25 6.13 -13.32 27.30
N VAL A 26 7.19 -12.67 27.77
CA VAL A 26 7.32 -11.22 27.71
C VAL A 26 7.66 -10.77 26.30
N ARG A 27 6.90 -9.80 25.77
CA ARG A 27 7.06 -9.24 24.42
C ARG A 27 6.95 -7.72 24.46
N SER A 28 7.28 -7.08 23.36
CA SER A 28 7.02 -5.66 23.17
C SER A 28 5.54 -5.43 22.86
N TRP A 29 4.97 -4.42 23.52
CA TRP A 29 3.70 -3.86 23.08
C TRP A 29 3.85 -3.27 21.67
N ARG A 30 2.76 -3.08 20.96
CA ARG A 30 2.79 -2.51 19.61
C ARG A 30 2.82 -0.98 19.68
N TYR A 31 3.86 -0.40 19.11
CA TYR A 31 4.01 1.04 19.03
C TYR A 31 4.90 1.42 17.83
N SER A 32 4.83 2.67 17.43
CA SER A 32 5.84 3.31 16.60
C SER A 32 6.35 4.58 17.27
N MET A 33 7.62 4.95 17.02
CA MET A 33 8.20 6.15 17.61
C MET A 33 9.10 6.89 16.62
N TYR A 34 9.09 8.22 16.73
CA TYR A 34 10.05 9.10 16.10
C TYR A 34 11.10 9.54 17.10
N VAL A 35 12.35 9.27 16.77
CA VAL A 35 13.52 9.57 17.62
C VAL A 35 14.45 10.49 16.85
N GLU A 36 14.92 11.55 17.49
CA GLU A 36 15.88 12.51 16.95
C GLU A 36 16.97 12.75 17.97
N ASP A 37 18.23 12.53 17.57
CA ASP A 37 19.43 12.67 18.44
C ASP A 37 19.30 11.88 19.77
N GLY A 38 18.76 10.65 19.72
CA GLY A 38 18.54 9.80 20.89
C GLY A 38 17.37 10.20 21.78
N VAL A 39 16.59 11.23 21.41
CA VAL A 39 15.44 11.69 22.18
C VAL A 39 14.14 11.28 21.45
N ILE A 40 13.25 10.62 22.18
CA ILE A 40 11.92 10.26 21.67
C ILE A 40 11.10 11.55 21.55
N LYS A 41 10.76 11.96 20.34
CA LYS A 41 9.95 13.16 20.06
C LYS A 41 8.46 12.85 20.01
N LYS A 42 8.10 11.66 19.56
CA LYS A 42 6.72 11.22 19.43
C LYS A 42 6.63 9.70 19.54
N MET A 43 5.59 9.22 20.24
CA MET A 43 5.19 7.82 20.24
C MET A 43 3.72 7.70 19.85
N PHE A 44 3.40 6.66 19.11
CA PHE A 44 2.06 6.18 18.83
C PHE A 44 1.96 4.78 19.39
N ILE A 45 1.24 4.65 20.49
CA ILE A 45 1.11 3.40 21.26
C ILE A 45 -0.29 2.87 21.01
N GLU A 46 -0.41 1.59 20.63
CA GLU A 46 -1.71 0.98 20.44
C GLU A 46 -2.49 0.94 21.77
N PRO A 47 -3.80 1.19 21.72
CA PRO A 47 -4.63 1.11 22.90
C PRO A 47 -4.72 -0.33 23.43
N GLU A 48 -4.82 -0.49 24.74
CA GLU A 48 -5.03 -1.79 25.36
C GLU A 48 -6.50 -2.22 25.17
N LYS A 49 -6.73 -3.01 24.12
CA LYS A 49 -8.04 -3.54 23.74
C LYS A 49 -7.95 -5.03 23.43
N PRO A 50 -9.05 -5.79 23.63
CA PRO A 50 -9.12 -7.17 23.17
C PRO A 50 -8.83 -7.28 21.68
N GLY A 51 -8.08 -8.33 21.25
CA GLY A 51 -7.79 -8.59 19.85
C GLY A 51 -6.54 -7.91 19.31
N ASP A 52 -5.73 -7.26 20.15
CA ASP A 52 -4.43 -6.71 19.78
C ASP A 52 -4.53 -5.68 18.64
N PRO A 53 -5.19 -4.55 18.85
CA PRO A 53 -5.58 -3.60 17.82
C PRO A 53 -4.40 -3.03 17.06
N TYR A 54 -4.68 -2.60 15.83
CA TYR A 54 -3.75 -1.94 14.92
C TYR A 54 -4.42 -0.65 14.43
N GLU A 55 -4.34 0.40 15.23
CA GLU A 55 -5.11 1.64 15.02
C GLU A 55 -4.22 2.87 14.80
N VAL A 56 -3.07 2.96 15.48
CA VAL A 56 -2.27 4.19 15.50
C VAL A 56 -0.78 4.01 15.29
N SER A 57 -0.25 2.79 15.40
CA SER A 57 1.20 2.54 15.26
C SER A 57 1.65 2.21 13.84
N ASP A 58 0.76 2.37 12.87
CA ASP A 58 1.00 2.08 11.46
C ASP A 58 1.90 3.14 10.78
N ALA A 59 2.43 2.75 9.62
CA ALA A 59 3.30 3.60 8.82
C ALA A 59 2.60 4.86 8.30
N ASP A 60 1.31 4.77 7.98
CA ASP A 60 0.54 5.90 7.46
C ASP A 60 0.32 6.96 8.53
N THR A 61 0.05 6.54 9.78
CA THR A 61 -0.07 7.43 10.93
C THR A 61 1.26 8.16 11.19
N MET A 62 2.38 7.44 11.20
CA MET A 62 3.71 8.04 11.35
C MET A 62 4.02 8.99 10.19
N LEU A 63 3.71 8.58 8.95
CA LEU A 63 3.96 9.40 7.78
C LEU A 63 3.15 10.70 7.77
N LYS A 64 1.88 10.64 8.17
CA LYS A 64 1.04 11.85 8.35
C LYS A 64 1.61 12.80 9.40
N TYR A 65 2.21 12.28 10.46
CA TYR A 65 2.87 13.10 11.47
C TYR A 65 4.14 13.76 10.93
N LEU A 66 5.02 13.00 10.27
CA LEU A 66 6.31 13.49 9.76
C LEU A 66 6.16 14.38 8.52
N ALA A 67 5.21 14.09 7.67
CA ALA A 67 4.99 14.78 6.40
C ALA A 67 3.48 14.96 6.13
N PRO A 68 2.79 15.89 6.82
CA PRO A 68 1.33 16.06 6.73
C PRO A 68 0.80 16.30 5.31
N ASN A 69 1.64 16.85 4.44
CA ASN A 69 1.30 17.15 3.05
C ASN A 69 1.74 16.04 2.07
N TYR A 70 2.30 14.94 2.58
CA TYR A 70 2.69 13.83 1.72
C TYR A 70 1.46 13.20 1.08
N LYS A 71 1.54 13.06 -0.24
CA LYS A 71 0.57 12.28 -1.02
C LYS A 71 1.29 11.03 -1.51
N PRO A 72 0.77 9.82 -1.19
CA PRO A 72 1.36 8.60 -1.70
C PRO A 72 1.32 8.62 -3.24
N PRO A 73 2.32 8.02 -3.89
CA PRO A 73 2.32 7.91 -5.35
C PRO A 73 1.09 7.11 -5.78
N VAL A 74 0.50 7.54 -6.89
CA VAL A 74 -0.63 6.82 -7.50
C VAL A 74 -0.14 5.46 -7.95
N SER A 75 -0.79 4.40 -7.47
CA SER A 75 -0.53 3.02 -7.89
C SER A 75 -1.37 2.70 -9.12
N VAL A 76 -0.72 2.35 -10.23
CA VAL A 76 -1.39 1.97 -11.47
C VAL A 76 -0.91 0.60 -11.91
N SER A 77 -1.86 -0.28 -12.21
CA SER A 77 -1.57 -1.57 -12.85
C SER A 77 -2.48 -1.79 -14.06
N MET A 78 -1.98 -2.51 -15.05
CA MET A 78 -2.70 -2.71 -16.30
C MET A 78 -2.51 -4.12 -16.85
N PHE A 79 -3.61 -4.84 -17.06
CA PHE A 79 -3.59 -6.08 -17.84
C PHE A 79 -3.46 -5.76 -19.31
N VAL A 80 -2.46 -6.37 -19.96
CA VAL A 80 -2.12 -6.15 -21.38
C VAL A 80 -1.93 -7.47 -22.12
N LYS A 81 -1.96 -7.41 -23.45
CA LYS A 81 -1.50 -8.52 -24.30
C LYS A 81 -0.55 -7.99 -25.38
N PRO A 82 0.39 -8.82 -25.88
CA PRO A 82 1.24 -8.45 -26.99
C PRO A 82 0.43 -8.02 -28.22
N GLY A 83 0.91 -7.00 -28.93
CA GLY A 83 0.31 -6.52 -30.20
C GLY A 83 -1.04 -5.80 -30.03
N CYS A 84 -1.46 -5.43 -28.85
CA CYS A 84 -2.73 -4.74 -28.59
C CYS A 84 -2.61 -3.22 -28.82
N PRO A 85 -3.27 -2.64 -29.82
CA PRO A 85 -3.20 -1.20 -30.10
C PRO A 85 -3.83 -0.34 -28.99
N TYR A 86 -4.90 -0.81 -28.36
CA TYR A 86 -5.55 -0.14 -27.23
C TYR A 86 -4.67 -0.12 -25.98
N CYS A 87 -3.84 -1.16 -25.80
CA CYS A 87 -2.83 -1.17 -24.73
C CYS A 87 -1.73 -0.13 -25.01
N ALA A 88 -1.33 0.04 -26.27
CA ALA A 88 -0.37 1.08 -26.64
C ALA A 88 -0.94 2.48 -26.39
N ALA A 89 -2.21 2.71 -26.69
CA ALA A 89 -2.90 3.97 -26.41
C ALA A 89 -2.95 4.26 -24.89
N ALA A 90 -3.32 3.26 -24.08
CA ALA A 90 -3.34 3.39 -22.62
C ALA A 90 -1.95 3.73 -22.04
N ARG A 91 -0.88 3.04 -22.52
CA ARG A 91 0.51 3.36 -22.12
C ARG A 91 0.88 4.81 -22.42
N LYS A 92 0.48 5.30 -23.60
CA LYS A 92 0.74 6.68 -24.00
C LYS A 92 0.06 7.66 -23.05
N MET A 93 -1.23 7.49 -22.81
CA MET A 93 -2.00 8.34 -21.87
C MET A 93 -1.40 8.37 -20.47
N LEU A 94 -1.06 7.21 -19.89
CA LEU A 94 -0.44 7.13 -18.57
C LEU A 94 0.91 7.87 -18.51
N LYS A 95 1.73 7.75 -19.55
CA LYS A 95 3.02 8.46 -19.65
C LYS A 95 2.84 9.96 -19.78
N GLU A 96 1.88 10.43 -20.57
CA GLU A 96 1.56 11.86 -20.73
C GLU A 96 1.14 12.51 -19.41
N HIS A 97 0.48 11.75 -18.52
CA HIS A 97 0.10 12.20 -17.18
C HIS A 97 1.17 11.91 -16.11
N ASN A 98 2.39 11.51 -16.51
CA ASN A 98 3.49 11.15 -15.60
C ASN A 98 3.14 10.07 -14.56
N LEU A 99 2.20 9.19 -14.88
CA LEU A 99 1.82 8.06 -14.04
C LEU A 99 2.73 6.86 -14.33
N ARG A 100 3.38 6.36 -13.28
CA ARG A 100 4.10 5.08 -13.33
C ARG A 100 3.09 3.96 -13.24
N PHE A 101 3.30 2.88 -13.98
CA PHE A 101 2.40 1.74 -14.01
C PHE A 101 3.16 0.43 -14.16
N GLU A 102 2.55 -0.64 -13.65
CA GLU A 102 2.98 -2.01 -13.83
C GLU A 102 2.11 -2.71 -14.86
N GLU A 103 2.69 -3.65 -15.61
CA GLU A 103 1.99 -4.43 -16.61
C GLU A 103 1.89 -5.89 -16.20
N VAL A 104 0.68 -6.42 -16.24
CA VAL A 104 0.38 -7.84 -16.12
C VAL A 104 0.12 -8.37 -17.52
N VAL A 105 1.10 -9.09 -18.09
CA VAL A 105 1.08 -9.52 -19.49
C VAL A 105 0.36 -10.87 -19.63
N LEU A 106 -0.72 -10.89 -20.42
CA LEU A 106 -1.43 -12.14 -20.73
C LEU A 106 -0.57 -13.04 -21.61
N GLY A 107 -0.43 -14.29 -21.19
CA GLY A 107 0.43 -15.29 -21.83
C GLY A 107 1.81 -15.42 -21.19
N ASP A 108 2.17 -14.51 -20.27
CA ASP A 108 3.41 -14.55 -19.49
C ASP A 108 3.07 -14.75 -17.99
N ASN A 109 2.67 -13.71 -17.31
CA ASN A 109 2.40 -13.73 -15.85
C ASN A 109 0.91 -13.74 -15.49
N ALA A 110 0.02 -13.80 -16.48
CA ALA A 110 -1.41 -14.00 -16.28
C ALA A 110 -2.05 -14.69 -17.49
N THR A 111 -3.27 -15.22 -17.28
CA THR A 111 -4.09 -15.84 -18.33
C THR A 111 -5.36 -15.03 -18.59
N VAL A 112 -6.05 -15.29 -19.69
CA VAL A 112 -7.39 -14.73 -19.95
C VAL A 112 -8.38 -15.15 -18.85
N THR A 113 -8.23 -16.36 -18.29
CA THR A 113 -9.07 -16.83 -17.17
C THR A 113 -8.86 -15.98 -15.92
N SER A 114 -7.59 -15.66 -15.57
CA SER A 114 -7.27 -14.75 -14.46
C SER A 114 -7.85 -13.35 -14.68
N LEU A 115 -7.72 -12.84 -15.91
CA LEU A 115 -8.30 -11.54 -16.28
C LEU A 115 -9.81 -11.52 -16.05
N VAL A 116 -10.52 -12.54 -16.54
CA VAL A 116 -11.98 -12.63 -16.38
C VAL A 116 -12.39 -12.77 -14.92
N ALA A 117 -11.66 -13.58 -14.15
CA ALA A 117 -11.95 -13.78 -12.73
C ALA A 117 -11.84 -12.46 -11.92
N ILE A 118 -10.90 -11.59 -12.28
CA ILE A 118 -10.64 -10.32 -11.58
C ILE A 118 -11.53 -9.19 -12.11
N THR A 119 -11.71 -9.10 -13.43
CA THR A 119 -12.35 -7.93 -14.07
C THR A 119 -13.76 -8.18 -14.58
N GLY A 120 -14.16 -9.45 -14.71
CA GLY A 120 -15.37 -9.85 -15.44
C GLY A 120 -15.28 -9.64 -16.96
N ARG A 121 -14.16 -9.17 -17.50
CA ARG A 121 -13.97 -8.78 -18.92
C ARG A 121 -12.89 -9.62 -19.58
N LYS A 122 -13.01 -9.85 -20.91
CA LYS A 122 -12.03 -10.58 -21.72
C LYS A 122 -11.11 -9.67 -22.54
N THR A 123 -11.37 -8.36 -22.52
CA THR A 123 -10.67 -7.37 -23.34
C THR A 123 -9.48 -6.76 -22.60
N THR A 124 -8.48 -6.33 -23.38
CA THR A 124 -7.32 -5.56 -22.88
C THR A 124 -7.22 -4.23 -23.62
N PRO A 125 -6.72 -3.16 -22.94
CA PRO A 125 -6.24 -3.15 -21.56
C PRO A 125 -7.37 -3.26 -20.54
N GLN A 126 -7.03 -3.63 -19.29
CA GLN A 126 -7.87 -3.40 -18.12
C GLN A 126 -6.99 -2.70 -17.09
N VAL A 127 -7.35 -1.48 -16.72
CA VAL A 127 -6.54 -0.57 -15.90
C VAL A 127 -7.11 -0.49 -14.50
N TYR A 128 -6.23 -0.50 -13.50
CA TYR A 128 -6.52 -0.26 -12.10
C TYR A 128 -5.73 0.95 -11.60
N ILE A 129 -6.37 1.82 -10.86
CA ILE A 129 -5.73 2.98 -10.22
C ILE A 129 -6.08 2.96 -8.73
N ASN A 130 -5.06 2.90 -7.88
CA ASN A 130 -5.20 2.77 -6.42
C ASN A 130 -6.11 1.61 -5.99
N GLY A 131 -6.06 0.49 -6.72
CA GLY A 131 -6.90 -0.69 -6.47
C GLY A 131 -8.31 -0.62 -7.05
N GLU A 132 -8.74 0.52 -7.59
CA GLU A 132 -10.03 0.67 -8.25
C GLU A 132 -9.95 0.25 -9.73
N HIS A 133 -10.88 -0.58 -10.18
CA HIS A 133 -10.97 -0.98 -11.58
C HIS A 133 -11.56 0.14 -12.43
N ILE A 134 -10.74 0.75 -13.26
CA ILE A 134 -11.15 1.83 -14.15
C ILE A 134 -11.80 1.28 -15.43
N GLY A 135 -11.19 0.27 -16.04
CA GLY A 135 -11.68 -0.37 -17.27
C GLY A 135 -10.69 -0.34 -18.42
N GLY A 136 -11.18 -0.17 -19.65
CA GLY A 136 -10.41 -0.15 -20.88
C GLY A 136 -9.73 1.20 -21.17
N SER A 137 -9.21 1.34 -22.39
CA SER A 137 -8.54 2.59 -22.84
C SER A 137 -9.47 3.81 -22.84
N ASP A 138 -10.72 3.63 -23.20
CA ASP A 138 -11.70 4.74 -23.25
C ASP A 138 -12.13 5.14 -21.84
N ASP A 139 -12.33 4.17 -20.95
CA ASP A 139 -12.63 4.41 -19.54
C ASP A 139 -11.45 5.14 -18.86
N LEU A 140 -10.21 4.73 -19.16
CA LEU A 140 -9.00 5.41 -18.67
C LEU A 140 -8.95 6.86 -19.13
N LYS A 141 -9.21 7.11 -20.42
CA LYS A 141 -9.26 8.48 -20.95
C LYS A 141 -10.26 9.34 -20.20
N ALA A 142 -11.48 8.86 -20.04
CA ALA A 142 -12.55 9.59 -19.33
C ALA A 142 -12.18 9.84 -17.85
N TYR A 143 -11.46 8.92 -17.23
CA TYR A 143 -10.95 9.07 -15.86
C TYR A 143 -9.92 10.20 -15.77
N LEU A 144 -8.91 10.19 -16.67
CA LEU A 144 -7.84 11.19 -16.69
C LEU A 144 -8.35 12.59 -17.03
N ASP A 145 -9.23 12.72 -18.03
CA ASP A 145 -9.87 13.99 -18.41
C ASP A 145 -10.62 14.64 -17.21
N LYS A 146 -11.23 13.83 -16.32
CA LYS A 146 -11.87 14.33 -15.10
C LYS A 146 -10.88 14.78 -14.03
N GLN A 147 -9.68 14.21 -13.99
CA GLN A 147 -8.65 14.63 -13.00
C GLN A 147 -8.02 15.97 -13.39
N ASP A 148 -7.88 16.22 -14.70
CA ASP A 148 -7.31 17.48 -15.21
C ASP A 148 -8.23 18.69 -15.02
N GLN A 149 -9.52 18.44 -14.72
CA GLN A 149 -10.53 19.48 -14.49
C GLN A 149 -10.65 19.91 -13.01
N LYS A 150 -9.88 19.28 -12.11
CA LYS A 150 -9.85 19.58 -10.65
C LYS A 150 -8.63 20.39 -10.28
#